data_dfbd2018a5de3c3f672198733889763c
#
_entry.id   dfbd2018a5de3c3f672198733889763c
#
_cell.length_a   1.000
_cell.length_b   1.000
_cell.length_c   1.000
_cell.angle_alpha   90.00
_cell.angle_beta   90.00
_cell.angle_gamma   90.00
#
_symmetry.space_group_name_H-M   'P 1'
#
loop_
_entity.id
_entity.type
_entity.pdbx_description
1 polymer ?
#
loop_
_entity_poly.entity_id
_entity_poly.type
_entity_poly.pdbx_seq_one_letter_code
_entity_poly.pdbx_strand_id
1 'polypeptide(L)'
;MRLRVTLEHPSPFFLPWRYPELLRGAVYSALRRWDPELAESMHDQGLISGGRRYKPFTYSWLRPRTAQQQPGGLLMQPPVWWWISSPLSPIVEALAGFLLTGGTVQLGGVHLTVALVEVEATPALTPPLVVETLSPIVASTAVEQGGRLRKVFLTPWEEEFHRVLSQNLINKARAFGQPVPEDAAVRLEPLKGVRSRLVTINDIAVRGFEGRFRASGDGLLLHIGYEMGFGERNAQGFGMVRLARR
;
A
#
# COMPACT_ATOMS: atom_id res chain seq x y z
N MET A 1 11.95 3.05 4.67
CA MET A 1 11.72 2.83 6.13
C MET A 1 10.27 2.45 6.37
N ARG A 2 10.00 1.58 7.36
CA ARG A 2 8.65 1.03 7.58
C ARG A 2 8.29 1.06 9.06
N LEU A 3 7.05 1.44 9.37
CA LEU A 3 6.46 1.29 10.70
C LEU A 3 5.60 0.03 10.74
N ARG A 4 5.66 -0.67 11.86
CA ARG A 4 4.65 -1.64 12.30
C ARG A 4 3.96 -1.11 13.53
N VAL A 5 2.66 -0.92 13.46
CA VAL A 5 1.84 -0.38 14.55
C VAL A 5 0.97 -1.50 15.09
N THR A 6 1.06 -1.75 16.38
CA THR A 6 0.13 -2.65 17.10
C THR A 6 -0.97 -1.80 17.72
N LEU A 7 -2.20 -2.10 17.34
CA LEU A 7 -3.39 -1.40 17.79
C LEU A 7 -4.25 -2.33 18.63
N GLU A 8 -4.71 -1.82 19.76
CA GLU A 8 -5.54 -2.53 20.73
C GLU A 8 -6.95 -1.93 20.82
N HIS A 9 -7.89 -2.77 21.21
CA HIS A 9 -9.26 -2.37 21.55
C HIS A 9 -9.75 -3.32 22.65
N PRO A 10 -10.57 -2.87 23.63
CA PRO A 10 -11.00 -3.69 24.76
C PRO A 10 -11.88 -4.89 24.37
N SER A 11 -12.48 -4.86 23.21
CA SER A 11 -13.39 -5.89 22.69
C SER A 11 -13.26 -6.05 21.18
N PRO A 12 -13.83 -7.11 20.57
CA PRO A 12 -13.99 -7.18 19.12
C PRO A 12 -14.74 -5.96 18.61
N PHE A 13 -14.36 -5.46 17.43
CA PHE A 13 -14.94 -4.27 16.84
C PHE A 13 -15.26 -4.49 15.36
N PHE A 14 -16.29 -3.81 14.89
CA PHE A 14 -16.76 -3.88 13.51
C PHE A 14 -16.21 -2.72 12.68
N LEU A 15 -15.67 -3.03 11.49
CA LEU A 15 -15.34 -2.05 10.46
C LEU A 15 -16.04 -2.37 9.14
N PRO A 16 -16.60 -1.37 8.46
CA PRO A 16 -17.24 -1.55 7.16
C PRO A 16 -16.20 -1.94 6.08
N TRP A 17 -16.67 -2.55 4.98
CA TRP A 17 -15.78 -2.94 3.87
C TRP A 17 -14.94 -1.78 3.31
N ARG A 18 -15.40 -0.54 3.43
CA ARG A 18 -14.66 0.66 3.01
C ARG A 18 -13.67 1.18 4.05
N TYR A 19 -13.36 0.42 5.12
CA TYR A 19 -12.38 0.86 6.13
C TYR A 19 -10.98 1.24 5.58
N PRO A 20 -10.50 0.75 4.41
CA PRO A 20 -9.25 1.26 3.83
C PRO A 20 -9.29 2.77 3.53
N GLU A 21 -10.47 3.35 3.27
CA GLU A 21 -10.63 4.80 3.14
C GLU A 21 -10.45 5.52 4.49
N LEU A 22 -10.91 4.90 5.57
CA LEU A 22 -10.72 5.42 6.93
C LEU A 22 -9.24 5.41 7.31
N LEU A 23 -8.49 4.36 6.95
CA LEU A 23 -7.05 4.31 7.13
C LEU A 23 -6.34 5.43 6.36
N ARG A 24 -6.75 5.69 5.13
CA ARG A 24 -6.24 6.84 4.36
C ARG A 24 -6.46 8.15 5.12
N GLY A 25 -7.67 8.35 5.61
CA GLY A 25 -8.02 9.53 6.43
C GLY A 25 -7.13 9.65 7.66
N ALA A 26 -6.87 8.53 8.36
CA ALA A 26 -5.99 8.50 9.53
C ALA A 26 -4.55 8.90 9.19
N VAL A 27 -3.97 8.38 8.09
CA VAL A 27 -2.62 8.77 7.64
C VAL A 27 -2.53 10.26 7.36
N TYR A 28 -3.45 10.81 6.55
CA TYR A 28 -3.42 12.24 6.22
C TYR A 28 -3.72 13.14 7.42
N SER A 29 -4.59 12.71 8.33
CA SER A 29 -4.85 13.43 9.58
C SER A 29 -3.61 13.46 10.48
N ALA A 30 -2.91 12.33 10.59
CA ALA A 30 -1.67 12.23 11.36
C ALA A 30 -0.59 13.17 10.80
N LEU A 31 -0.36 13.13 9.49
CA LEU A 31 0.60 14.01 8.82
C LEU A 31 0.26 15.48 9.02
N ARG A 32 -1.00 15.89 8.79
CA ARG A 32 -1.44 17.29 8.96
C ARG A 32 -1.29 17.82 10.38
N ARG A 33 -1.50 16.96 11.38
CA ARG A 33 -1.41 17.36 12.79
C ARG A 33 0.03 17.46 13.26
N TRP A 34 0.93 16.66 12.72
CA TRP A 34 2.33 16.62 13.12
C TRP A 34 3.19 17.59 12.33
N ASP A 35 3.03 17.60 11.02
CA ASP A 35 3.79 18.45 10.09
C ASP A 35 2.85 18.93 8.96
N PRO A 36 2.18 20.08 9.14
CA PRO A 36 1.25 20.63 8.15
C PRO A 36 1.91 20.94 6.81
N GLU A 37 3.16 21.44 6.82
CA GLU A 37 3.90 21.83 5.60
C GLU A 37 4.25 20.58 4.77
N LEU A 38 4.73 19.51 5.42
CA LEU A 38 4.95 18.22 4.77
C LEU A 38 3.66 17.66 4.19
N ALA A 39 2.57 17.74 4.94
CA ALA A 39 1.27 17.24 4.49
C ALA A 39 0.75 17.98 3.25
N GLU A 40 0.89 19.30 3.19
CA GLU A 40 0.52 20.14 2.06
C GLU A 40 1.41 19.86 0.85
N SER A 41 2.72 19.83 1.04
CA SER A 41 3.68 19.48 -0.01
C SER A 41 3.37 18.11 -0.63
N MET A 42 3.06 17.12 0.19
CA MET A 42 2.67 15.78 -0.29
C MET A 42 1.33 15.76 -1.00
N HIS A 43 0.37 16.58 -0.54
CA HIS A 43 -0.96 16.63 -1.14
C HIS A 43 -0.91 17.31 -2.51
N ASP A 44 -0.26 18.46 -2.63
CA ASP A 44 -0.31 19.33 -3.78
C ASP A 44 0.81 19.08 -4.79
N GLN A 45 2.00 18.81 -4.33
CA GLN A 45 3.16 18.64 -5.21
C GLN A 45 3.43 17.17 -5.52
N GLY A 46 3.56 16.30 -4.50
CA GLY A 46 3.97 14.91 -4.67
C GLY A 46 5.26 14.80 -5.51
N LEU A 47 5.63 13.60 -5.85
CA LEU A 47 6.73 13.34 -6.80
C LEU A 47 6.18 13.22 -8.21
N ILE A 48 6.73 13.99 -9.17
CA ILE A 48 6.23 14.02 -10.55
C ILE A 48 7.20 13.29 -11.48
N SER A 49 6.68 12.33 -12.25
CA SER A 49 7.41 11.67 -13.32
C SER A 49 6.45 11.14 -14.38
N GLY A 50 6.81 11.28 -15.67
CA GLY A 50 5.99 10.81 -16.80
C GLY A 50 4.58 11.42 -16.82
N GLY A 51 4.41 12.68 -16.40
CA GLY A 51 3.11 13.36 -16.32
C GLY A 51 2.19 12.83 -15.21
N ARG A 52 2.70 11.94 -14.34
CA ARG A 52 1.96 11.37 -13.22
C ARG A 52 2.51 11.86 -11.89
N ARG A 53 1.62 12.00 -10.92
CA ARG A 53 1.96 12.43 -9.56
C ARG A 53 1.95 11.21 -8.64
N TYR A 54 3.06 10.97 -7.94
CA TYR A 54 3.24 9.88 -7.00
C TYR A 54 3.31 10.41 -5.57
N LYS A 55 2.58 9.78 -4.68
CA LYS A 55 2.69 10.02 -3.24
C LYS A 55 3.62 8.96 -2.66
N PRO A 56 4.73 9.36 -2.03
CA PRO A 56 5.82 8.44 -1.69
C PRO A 56 5.55 7.64 -0.41
N PHE A 57 4.40 7.02 -0.31
CA PHE A 57 4.08 6.10 0.79
C PHE A 57 3.05 5.05 0.38
N THR A 58 3.03 3.98 1.13
CA THR A 58 2.01 2.93 1.07
C THR A 58 1.68 2.44 2.47
N TYR A 59 0.54 1.81 2.64
CA TYR A 59 0.14 1.19 3.90
C TYR A 59 -0.63 -0.11 3.67
N SER A 60 -0.58 -0.98 4.69
CA SER A 60 -1.31 -2.24 4.69
C SER A 60 -2.79 -2.02 5.01
N TRP A 61 -3.61 -3.01 4.70
CA TRP A 61 -4.87 -3.16 5.39
C TRP A 61 -4.62 -3.66 6.81
N LEU A 62 -5.61 -3.50 7.70
CA LEU A 62 -5.50 -4.02 9.06
C LEU A 62 -5.38 -5.55 9.03
N ARG A 63 -4.47 -6.07 9.84
CA ARG A 63 -4.27 -7.50 10.05
C ARG A 63 -4.67 -7.83 11.48
N PRO A 64 -5.94 -8.19 11.73
CA PRO A 64 -6.39 -8.57 13.06
C PRO A 64 -5.86 -9.96 13.45
N ARG A 65 -5.89 -10.26 14.73
CA ARG A 65 -5.61 -11.60 15.25
C ARG A 65 -6.52 -12.64 14.58
N THR A 66 -7.81 -12.35 14.52
CA THR A 66 -8.79 -13.06 13.71
C THR A 66 -9.84 -12.09 13.19
N ALA A 67 -10.51 -12.45 12.10
CA ALA A 67 -11.61 -11.67 11.56
C ALA A 67 -12.73 -12.58 11.08
N GLN A 68 -13.97 -12.12 11.30
CA GLN A 68 -15.17 -12.77 10.78
C GLN A 68 -15.89 -11.83 9.82
N GLN A 69 -16.29 -12.36 8.67
CA GLN A 69 -17.15 -11.63 7.76
C GLN A 69 -18.55 -11.49 8.35
N GLN A 70 -19.06 -10.26 8.28
CA GLN A 70 -20.43 -9.94 8.64
C GLN A 70 -21.08 -9.11 7.53
N PRO A 71 -22.41 -9.02 7.49
CA PRO A 71 -23.09 -8.11 6.56
C PRO A 71 -22.52 -6.68 6.69
N GLY A 72 -22.03 -6.12 5.58
CA GLY A 72 -21.47 -4.78 5.52
C GLY A 72 -20.01 -4.62 5.93
N GLY A 73 -19.32 -5.64 6.48
CA GLY A 73 -17.92 -5.45 6.90
C GLY A 73 -17.26 -6.64 7.58
N LEU A 74 -16.33 -6.34 8.47
CA LEU A 74 -15.52 -7.30 9.21
C LEU A 74 -15.63 -7.05 10.72
N LEU A 75 -15.93 -8.07 11.49
CA LEU A 75 -15.73 -8.10 12.93
C LEU A 75 -14.28 -8.54 13.19
N MET A 76 -13.48 -7.65 13.75
CA MET A 76 -12.05 -7.86 13.99
C MET A 76 -11.76 -8.11 15.46
N GLN A 77 -10.89 -9.09 15.73
CA GLN A 77 -10.37 -9.37 17.08
C GLN A 77 -9.03 -8.64 17.27
N PRO A 78 -8.87 -7.84 18.33
CA PRO A 78 -7.59 -7.26 18.68
C PRO A 78 -6.60 -8.33 19.20
N PRO A 79 -5.27 -8.06 19.20
CA PRO A 79 -4.65 -6.89 18.58
C PRO A 79 -4.78 -6.90 17.07
N VAL A 80 -4.71 -5.70 16.47
CA VAL A 80 -4.61 -5.56 15.02
C VAL A 80 -3.29 -4.89 14.66
N TRP A 81 -2.68 -5.34 13.57
CA TRP A 81 -1.43 -4.79 13.06
C TRP A 81 -1.66 -3.97 11.81
N TRP A 82 -0.94 -2.86 11.75
CA TRP A 82 -0.98 -1.93 10.62
C TRP A 82 0.44 -1.55 10.24
N TRP A 83 0.78 -1.65 8.95
CA TRP A 83 2.08 -1.24 8.43
C TRP A 83 1.94 -0.01 7.56
N ILE A 84 2.92 0.90 7.68
CA ILE A 84 3.04 2.09 6.84
C ILE A 84 4.49 2.16 6.39
N SER A 85 4.72 2.45 5.11
CA SER A 85 6.06 2.49 4.53
C SER A 85 6.25 3.71 3.63
N SER A 86 7.41 4.32 3.71
CA SER A 86 7.86 5.38 2.82
C SER A 86 9.38 5.31 2.65
N PRO A 87 9.92 5.66 1.46
CA PRO A 87 11.35 5.89 1.27
C PRO A 87 11.81 7.22 1.87
N LEU A 88 10.87 8.14 2.19
CA LEU A 88 11.16 9.44 2.79
C LEU A 88 11.05 9.37 4.31
N SER A 89 12.18 9.49 5.02
CA SER A 89 12.25 9.49 6.48
C SER A 89 11.31 10.50 7.14
N PRO A 90 11.17 11.76 6.66
CA PRO A 90 10.29 12.73 7.30
C PRO A 90 8.82 12.27 7.39
N ILE A 91 8.33 11.51 6.40
CA ILE A 91 6.97 10.96 6.42
C ILE A 91 6.82 9.92 7.54
N VAL A 92 7.80 9.02 7.64
CA VAL A 92 7.79 7.95 8.64
C VAL A 92 7.94 8.52 10.05
N GLU A 93 8.81 9.51 10.21
CA GLU A 93 9.06 10.21 11.47
C GLU A 93 7.82 11.00 11.94
N ALA A 94 7.17 11.74 11.03
CA ALA A 94 5.93 12.45 11.32
C ALA A 94 4.80 11.50 11.78
N LEU A 95 4.65 10.38 11.08
CA LEU A 95 3.64 9.37 11.43
C LEU A 95 3.98 8.68 12.77
N ALA A 96 5.25 8.33 13.00
CA ALA A 96 5.67 7.73 14.27
C ALA A 96 5.47 8.70 15.44
N GLY A 97 5.87 9.96 15.29
CA GLY A 97 5.68 11.00 16.29
C GLY A 97 4.20 11.20 16.65
N PHE A 98 3.34 11.32 15.67
CA PHE A 98 1.89 11.43 15.90
C PHE A 98 1.32 10.19 16.62
N LEU A 99 1.68 8.99 16.19
CA LEU A 99 1.17 7.75 16.78
C LEU A 99 1.63 7.56 18.24
N LEU A 100 2.89 7.91 18.53
CA LEU A 100 3.46 7.79 19.88
C LEU A 100 2.88 8.83 20.86
N THR A 101 2.63 10.06 20.39
CA THR A 101 2.08 11.12 21.25
C THR A 101 0.55 11.12 21.30
N GLY A 102 -0.12 10.79 20.19
CA GLY A 102 -1.58 10.79 20.09
C GLY A 102 -2.25 9.60 20.74
N GLY A 103 -1.53 8.47 20.88
CA GLY A 103 -1.98 7.26 21.57
C GLY A 103 -3.17 6.54 20.96
N THR A 104 -3.85 7.11 19.96
CA THR A 104 -5.07 6.54 19.35
C THR A 104 -5.15 6.75 17.84
N VAL A 105 -5.74 5.76 17.16
CA VAL A 105 -6.13 5.84 15.74
C VAL A 105 -7.65 5.73 15.64
N GLN A 106 -8.29 6.75 15.12
CA GLN A 106 -9.74 6.77 14.92
C GLN A 106 -10.11 6.31 13.52
N LEU A 107 -10.96 5.29 13.45
CA LEU A 107 -11.49 4.73 12.19
C LEU A 107 -13.03 4.78 12.22
N GLY A 108 -13.58 5.89 11.75
CA GLY A 108 -15.01 6.16 11.92
C GLY A 108 -15.38 6.30 13.41
N GLY A 109 -16.31 5.46 13.89
CA GLY A 109 -16.68 5.40 15.30
C GLY A 109 -15.80 4.52 16.19
N VAL A 110 -14.76 3.87 15.62
CA VAL A 110 -13.87 2.98 16.36
C VAL A 110 -12.60 3.72 16.76
N HIS A 111 -12.22 3.67 18.03
CA HIS A 111 -10.99 4.24 18.58
C HIS A 111 -10.04 3.11 18.97
N LEU A 112 -8.93 3.00 18.26
CA LEU A 112 -7.92 1.98 18.51
C LEU A 112 -6.74 2.60 19.26
N THR A 113 -6.39 2.01 20.41
CA THR A 113 -5.23 2.45 21.20
C THR A 113 -3.93 1.97 20.55
N VAL A 114 -2.96 2.86 20.38
CA VAL A 114 -1.62 2.53 19.90
C VAL A 114 -0.85 1.89 21.06
N ALA A 115 -0.67 0.57 21.02
CA ALA A 115 0.05 -0.18 22.03
C ALA A 115 1.56 -0.18 21.78
N LEU A 116 1.98 -0.23 20.49
CA LEU A 116 3.39 -0.30 20.13
C LEU A 116 3.60 0.26 18.72
N VAL A 117 4.66 1.01 18.53
CA VAL A 117 5.18 1.47 17.24
C VAL A 117 6.61 0.97 17.08
N GLU A 118 6.84 0.16 16.06
CA GLU A 118 8.14 -0.43 15.75
C GLU A 118 8.62 0.07 14.39
N VAL A 119 9.90 0.37 14.30
CA VAL A 119 10.56 0.67 13.02
C VAL A 119 11.16 -0.61 12.48
N GLU A 120 10.66 -1.07 11.34
CA GLU A 120 11.23 -2.22 10.63
C GLU A 120 12.26 -1.74 9.60
N ALA A 121 13.47 -2.28 9.68
CA ALA A 121 14.48 -2.07 8.64
C ALA A 121 14.03 -2.72 7.33
N THR A 122 14.37 -2.10 6.21
CA THR A 122 14.15 -2.71 4.89
C THR A 122 15.07 -3.92 4.77
N PRO A 123 14.52 -5.13 4.53
CA PRO A 123 15.34 -6.33 4.41
C PRO A 123 16.16 -6.31 3.12
N ALA A 124 17.21 -7.15 3.06
CA ALA A 124 17.91 -7.40 1.81
C ALA A 124 16.94 -8.04 0.80
N LEU A 125 16.73 -7.37 -0.33
CA LEU A 125 15.85 -7.81 -1.41
C LEU A 125 16.69 -8.42 -2.54
N THR A 126 17.18 -9.65 -2.34
CA THR A 126 17.95 -10.37 -3.37
C THR A 126 17.01 -11.26 -4.19
N PRO A 127 16.73 -10.91 -5.46
CA PRO A 127 15.85 -11.72 -6.29
C PRO A 127 16.52 -13.05 -6.74
N PRO A 128 15.75 -14.12 -6.98
CA PRO A 128 14.29 -14.19 -6.79
C PRO A 128 13.89 -14.34 -5.32
N LEU A 129 12.81 -13.67 -4.94
CA LEU A 129 12.29 -13.72 -3.57
C LEU A 129 10.77 -13.94 -3.57
N VAL A 130 10.22 -14.37 -2.44
CA VAL A 130 8.76 -14.52 -2.29
C VAL A 130 8.24 -13.40 -1.42
N VAL A 131 7.27 -12.66 -1.94
CA VAL A 131 6.54 -11.63 -1.21
C VAL A 131 5.10 -12.06 -0.93
N GLU A 132 4.57 -11.58 0.17
CA GLU A 132 3.16 -11.71 0.55
C GLU A 132 2.53 -10.34 0.63
N THR A 133 1.36 -10.17 0.05
CA THR A 133 0.65 -8.88 0.09
C THR A 133 0.12 -8.56 1.47
N LEU A 134 0.34 -7.35 1.93
CA LEU A 134 -0.30 -6.73 3.09
C LEU A 134 -1.51 -5.89 2.68
N SER A 135 -1.56 -5.49 1.41
CA SER A 135 -2.72 -4.91 0.74
C SER A 135 -2.73 -5.31 -0.74
N PRO A 136 -3.90 -5.37 -1.41
CA PRO A 136 -3.99 -5.88 -2.78
C PRO A 136 -3.14 -5.08 -3.76
N ILE A 137 -2.51 -5.74 -4.73
CA ILE A 137 -1.77 -5.09 -5.83
C ILE A 137 -2.76 -4.78 -6.95
N VAL A 138 -2.72 -3.54 -7.46
CA VAL A 138 -3.56 -3.05 -8.55
C VAL A 138 -2.69 -2.65 -9.73
N ALA A 139 -3.01 -3.16 -10.90
CA ALA A 139 -2.51 -2.68 -12.17
C ALA A 139 -3.68 -2.52 -13.15
N SER A 140 -3.64 -1.50 -13.98
CA SER A 140 -4.70 -1.24 -14.94
C SER A 140 -4.17 -0.58 -16.20
N THR A 141 -4.89 -0.78 -17.30
CA THR A 141 -4.65 -0.09 -18.57
C THR A 141 -5.92 0.58 -19.04
N ALA A 142 -5.80 1.45 -20.03
CA ALA A 142 -6.94 2.03 -20.74
C ALA A 142 -7.10 1.33 -22.10
N VAL A 143 -8.31 0.84 -22.36
CA VAL A 143 -8.66 0.21 -23.63
C VAL A 143 -9.75 1.05 -24.30
N GLU A 144 -9.59 1.31 -25.57
CA GLU A 144 -10.62 1.98 -26.37
C GLU A 144 -11.76 0.99 -26.68
N GLN A 145 -12.97 1.37 -26.28
CA GLN A 145 -14.18 0.59 -26.55
C GLN A 145 -15.30 1.53 -26.96
N GLY A 146 -15.75 1.43 -28.20
CA GLY A 146 -16.82 2.29 -28.73
C GLY A 146 -16.48 3.79 -28.71
N GLY A 147 -15.24 4.17 -29.08
CA GLY A 147 -14.77 5.58 -29.10
C GLY A 147 -14.54 6.19 -27.72
N ARG A 148 -14.54 5.39 -26.64
CA ARG A 148 -14.26 5.84 -25.28
C ARG A 148 -13.18 5.00 -24.63
N LEU A 149 -12.28 5.65 -23.89
CA LEU A 149 -11.28 4.97 -23.09
C LEU A 149 -11.94 4.41 -21.84
N ARG A 150 -11.87 3.10 -21.68
CA ARG A 150 -12.32 2.39 -20.49
C ARG A 150 -11.11 1.86 -19.71
N LYS A 151 -11.15 2.04 -18.39
CA LYS A 151 -10.15 1.47 -17.49
C LYS A 151 -10.43 -0.03 -17.31
N VAL A 152 -9.42 -0.86 -17.58
CA VAL A 152 -9.44 -2.31 -17.41
C VAL A 152 -8.40 -2.71 -16.37
N PHE A 153 -8.79 -3.46 -15.34
CA PHE A 153 -7.88 -4.00 -14.34
C PHE A 153 -7.26 -5.30 -14.85
N LEU A 154 -5.93 -5.33 -14.84
CA LEU A 154 -5.12 -6.44 -15.33
C LEU A 154 -4.99 -7.52 -14.26
N THR A 155 -4.90 -8.78 -14.70
CA THR A 155 -4.67 -9.92 -13.81
C THR A 155 -3.18 -10.28 -13.76
N PRO A 156 -2.65 -10.80 -12.64
CA PRO A 156 -1.22 -11.10 -12.50
C PRO A 156 -0.75 -12.30 -13.35
N TRP A 157 -1.63 -12.95 -14.09
CA TRP A 157 -1.31 -14.00 -15.07
C TRP A 157 -1.07 -13.45 -16.48
N GLU A 158 -1.32 -12.15 -16.71
CA GLU A 158 -1.13 -11.47 -17.99
C GLU A 158 0.23 -10.79 -18.06
N GLU A 159 0.92 -10.89 -19.21
CA GLU A 159 2.20 -10.18 -19.44
C GLU A 159 2.05 -8.66 -19.30
N GLU A 160 0.92 -8.14 -19.74
CA GLU A 160 0.60 -6.71 -19.64
C GLU A 160 0.58 -6.22 -18.18
N PHE A 161 0.18 -7.06 -17.22
CA PHE A 161 0.27 -6.74 -15.80
C PHE A 161 1.72 -6.45 -15.38
N HIS A 162 2.66 -7.31 -15.78
CA HIS A 162 4.08 -7.15 -15.43
C HIS A 162 4.69 -5.94 -16.13
N ARG A 163 4.31 -5.68 -17.38
CA ARG A 163 4.75 -4.51 -18.14
C ARG A 163 4.29 -3.20 -17.47
N VAL A 164 3.01 -3.11 -17.12
CA VAL A 164 2.43 -1.93 -16.45
C VAL A 164 3.03 -1.76 -15.06
N LEU A 165 3.26 -2.85 -14.33
CA LEU A 165 3.90 -2.84 -13.03
C LEU A 165 5.33 -2.29 -13.11
N SER A 166 6.14 -2.81 -14.05
CA SER A 166 7.51 -2.34 -14.28
C SER A 166 7.55 -0.86 -14.63
N GLN A 167 6.72 -0.43 -15.58
CA GLN A 167 6.66 0.98 -15.97
C GLN A 167 6.26 1.90 -14.81
N ASN A 168 5.34 1.44 -13.94
CA ASN A 168 4.97 2.20 -12.75
C ASN A 168 6.15 2.35 -11.77
N LEU A 169 6.93 1.30 -11.56
CA LEU A 169 8.11 1.32 -10.69
C LEU A 169 9.25 2.16 -11.28
N ILE A 170 9.49 2.08 -12.59
CA ILE A 170 10.44 2.94 -13.32
C ILE A 170 10.08 4.41 -13.12
N ASN A 171 8.83 4.77 -13.30
CA ASN A 171 8.37 6.15 -13.13
C ASN A 171 8.54 6.61 -11.66
N LYS A 172 8.29 5.74 -10.68
CA LYS A 172 8.55 6.04 -9.27
C LYS A 172 10.04 6.27 -9.01
N ALA A 173 10.91 5.38 -9.49
CA ALA A 173 12.36 5.52 -9.33
C ALA A 173 12.87 6.84 -9.94
N ARG A 174 12.44 7.16 -11.17
CA ARG A 174 12.77 8.42 -11.84
C ARG A 174 12.25 9.65 -11.09
N ALA A 175 11.08 9.56 -10.46
CA ALA A 175 10.55 10.64 -9.63
C ALA A 175 11.43 10.94 -8.40
N PHE A 176 12.23 9.95 -7.95
CA PHE A 176 13.27 10.11 -6.93
C PHE A 176 14.65 10.48 -7.51
N GLY A 177 14.75 10.77 -8.80
CA GLY A 177 16.03 11.07 -9.44
C GLY A 177 16.97 9.87 -9.57
N GLN A 178 16.45 8.63 -9.39
CA GLN A 178 17.25 7.43 -9.52
C GLN A 178 17.47 7.07 -10.98
N PRO A 179 18.71 6.79 -11.40
CA PRO A 179 18.97 6.27 -12.73
C PRO A 179 18.38 4.85 -12.85
N VAL A 180 17.64 4.62 -13.91
CA VAL A 180 17.00 3.31 -14.16
C VAL A 180 17.50 2.81 -15.51
N PRO A 181 18.05 1.58 -15.61
CA PRO A 181 18.41 0.95 -16.87
C PRO A 181 17.21 0.88 -17.84
N GLU A 182 17.49 0.93 -19.15
CA GLU A 182 16.43 0.90 -20.17
C GLU A 182 15.66 -0.43 -20.18
N ASP A 183 16.34 -1.51 -19.88
CA ASP A 183 15.82 -2.88 -19.82
C ASP A 183 15.32 -3.30 -18.42
N ALA A 184 15.33 -2.38 -17.46
CA ALA A 184 14.89 -2.68 -16.09
C ALA A 184 13.43 -3.12 -16.07
N ALA A 185 13.18 -4.28 -15.49
CA ALA A 185 11.85 -4.85 -15.37
C ALA A 185 11.69 -5.63 -14.05
N VAL A 186 10.44 -5.77 -13.63
CA VAL A 186 10.05 -6.58 -12.48
C VAL A 186 8.88 -7.48 -12.85
N ARG A 187 8.94 -8.72 -12.40
CA ARG A 187 7.84 -9.68 -12.49
C ARG A 187 7.36 -10.07 -11.11
N LEU A 188 6.05 -10.13 -10.95
CA LEU A 188 5.38 -10.68 -9.78
C LEU A 188 4.54 -11.88 -10.22
N GLU A 189 5.14 -13.05 -10.28
CA GLU A 189 4.46 -14.28 -10.67
C GLU A 189 3.57 -14.79 -9.54
N PRO A 190 2.25 -14.97 -9.77
CA PRO A 190 1.34 -15.40 -8.74
C PRO A 190 1.62 -16.85 -8.33
N LEU A 191 1.72 -17.11 -7.03
CA LEU A 191 1.80 -18.45 -6.48
C LEU A 191 0.39 -18.98 -6.16
N LYS A 192 0.30 -20.28 -5.83
CA LYS A 192 -0.97 -20.90 -5.45
C LYS A 192 -1.68 -20.09 -4.34
N GLY A 193 -2.98 -19.84 -4.51
CA GLY A 193 -3.80 -19.13 -3.53
C GLY A 193 -3.90 -17.61 -3.75
N VAL A 194 -3.31 -17.07 -4.82
CA VAL A 194 -3.57 -15.67 -5.20
C VAL A 194 -5.04 -15.52 -5.62
N ARG A 195 -5.68 -14.48 -5.07
CA ARG A 195 -7.11 -14.23 -5.28
C ARG A 195 -7.39 -12.76 -5.59
N SER A 196 -8.47 -12.54 -6.32
CA SER A 196 -8.98 -11.20 -6.64
C SER A 196 -9.70 -10.58 -5.45
N ARG A 197 -9.52 -9.27 -5.25
CA ARG A 197 -10.29 -8.43 -4.34
C ARG A 197 -10.94 -7.28 -5.12
N LEU A 198 -12.25 -7.18 -5.02
CA LEU A 198 -13.01 -6.04 -5.51
C LEU A 198 -13.35 -5.14 -4.32
N VAL A 199 -12.99 -3.87 -4.41
CA VAL A 199 -13.17 -2.88 -3.35
C VAL A 199 -13.71 -1.60 -3.96
N THR A 200 -14.66 -0.95 -3.31
CA THR A 200 -15.12 0.38 -3.72
C THR A 200 -14.33 1.46 -2.98
N ILE A 201 -13.69 2.36 -3.73
CA ILE A 201 -12.94 3.51 -3.22
C ILE A 201 -13.44 4.77 -3.92
N ASN A 202 -13.96 5.75 -3.16
CA ASN A 202 -14.58 6.95 -3.72
C ASN A 202 -15.62 6.60 -4.82
N ASP A 203 -16.49 5.65 -4.53
CA ASP A 203 -17.55 5.12 -5.43
C ASP A 203 -17.05 4.48 -6.74
N ILE A 204 -15.73 4.25 -6.85
CA ILE A 204 -15.10 3.55 -7.98
C ILE A 204 -14.76 2.12 -7.55
N ALA A 205 -15.26 1.14 -8.31
CA ALA A 205 -14.87 -0.25 -8.13
C ALA A 205 -13.41 -0.45 -8.57
N VAL A 206 -12.57 -0.93 -7.67
CA VAL A 206 -11.14 -1.20 -7.88
C VAL A 206 -10.89 -2.69 -7.67
N ARG A 207 -10.32 -3.34 -8.67
CA ARG A 207 -9.91 -4.73 -8.58
C ARG A 207 -8.42 -4.81 -8.35
N GLY A 208 -8.02 -5.51 -7.30
CA GLY A 208 -6.62 -5.85 -7.00
C GLY A 208 -6.47 -7.33 -6.71
N PHE A 209 -5.24 -7.77 -6.48
CA PHE A 209 -4.90 -9.17 -6.23
C PHE A 209 -4.08 -9.29 -4.96
N GLU A 210 -4.41 -10.28 -4.14
CA GLU A 210 -3.73 -10.58 -2.90
C GLU A 210 -3.28 -12.04 -2.82
N GLY A 211 -2.19 -12.28 -2.13
CA GLY A 211 -1.59 -13.60 -1.95
C GLY A 211 -0.07 -13.55 -1.95
N ARG A 212 0.55 -14.67 -2.30
CA ARG A 212 2.00 -14.79 -2.43
C ARG A 212 2.43 -14.70 -3.88
N PHE A 213 3.54 -14.00 -4.11
CA PHE A 213 4.11 -13.81 -5.43
C PHE A 213 5.60 -14.11 -5.39
N ARG A 214 6.10 -14.77 -6.43
CA ARG A 214 7.55 -14.80 -6.71
C ARG A 214 7.92 -13.50 -7.39
N ALA A 215 8.78 -12.73 -6.75
CA ALA A 215 9.27 -11.45 -7.27
C ALA A 215 10.68 -11.65 -7.85
N SER A 216 10.88 -11.19 -9.07
CA SER A 216 12.16 -11.24 -9.79
C SER A 216 12.37 -9.98 -10.63
N GLY A 217 13.61 -9.75 -11.08
CA GLY A 217 13.96 -8.61 -11.91
C GLY A 217 14.90 -7.63 -11.21
N ASP A 218 14.83 -6.37 -11.60
CA ASP A 218 15.74 -5.31 -11.15
C ASP A 218 15.61 -5.02 -9.65
N GLY A 219 16.75 -5.01 -8.94
CA GLY A 219 16.81 -4.85 -7.49
C GLY A 219 16.38 -3.47 -7.00
N LEU A 220 16.69 -2.39 -7.75
CA LEU A 220 16.24 -1.04 -7.42
C LEU A 220 14.71 -0.94 -7.52
N LEU A 221 14.13 -1.48 -8.60
CA LEU A 221 12.68 -1.47 -8.79
C LEU A 221 11.97 -2.30 -7.73
N LEU A 222 12.53 -3.45 -7.33
CA LEU A 222 12.01 -4.24 -6.22
C LEU A 222 12.06 -3.47 -4.89
N HIS A 223 13.14 -2.75 -4.64
CA HIS A 223 13.29 -1.90 -3.46
C HIS A 223 12.24 -0.77 -3.43
N ILE A 224 12.07 -0.05 -4.54
CA ILE A 224 11.05 0.98 -4.70
C ILE A 224 9.64 0.40 -4.49
N GLY A 225 9.36 -0.77 -5.07
CA GLY A 225 8.09 -1.47 -4.88
C GLY A 225 7.85 -1.89 -3.44
N TYR A 226 8.88 -2.31 -2.74
CA TYR A 226 8.79 -2.69 -1.33
C TYR A 226 8.50 -1.49 -0.42
N GLU A 227 9.10 -0.32 -0.66
CA GLU A 227 8.93 0.86 0.16
C GLU A 227 7.71 1.73 -0.21
N MET A 228 7.39 1.85 -1.51
CA MET A 228 6.28 2.68 -2.00
C MET A 228 5.04 1.90 -2.41
N GLY A 229 5.12 0.57 -2.40
CA GLY A 229 4.08 -0.31 -2.91
C GLY A 229 4.20 -0.61 -4.41
N PHE A 230 3.81 -1.82 -4.77
CA PHE A 230 3.73 -2.29 -6.15
C PHE A 230 2.43 -1.82 -6.81
N GLY A 231 2.53 -1.43 -8.08
CA GLY A 231 1.37 -1.01 -8.88
C GLY A 231 0.80 0.35 -8.50
N GLU A 232 -0.50 0.49 -8.67
CA GLU A 232 -1.23 1.75 -8.55
C GLU A 232 -1.87 1.93 -7.17
N ARG A 233 -2.31 3.19 -6.86
CA ARG A 233 -3.13 3.56 -5.70
C ARG A 233 -2.48 3.29 -4.34
N ASN A 234 -1.17 3.35 -4.26
CA ASN A 234 -0.43 3.01 -3.03
C ASN A 234 -0.83 3.90 -1.85
N ALA A 235 -0.96 5.22 -2.05
CA ALA A 235 -1.45 6.15 -1.02
C ALA A 235 -2.95 6.01 -0.70
N GLN A 236 -3.63 5.03 -1.32
CA GLN A 236 -4.99 4.61 -0.98
C GLN A 236 -5.01 3.23 -0.31
N GLY A 237 -3.85 2.71 0.11
CA GLY A 237 -3.71 1.43 0.80
C GLY A 237 -3.71 0.22 -0.13
N PHE A 238 -2.98 0.32 -1.25
CA PHE A 238 -2.79 -0.79 -2.18
C PHE A 238 -1.30 -1.04 -2.43
N GLY A 239 -0.98 -2.28 -2.79
CA GLY A 239 0.33 -2.68 -3.28
C GLY A 239 1.41 -2.89 -2.21
N MET A 240 1.08 -2.82 -0.93
CA MET A 240 2.05 -3.10 0.11
C MET A 240 2.31 -4.59 0.24
N VAL A 241 3.58 -4.96 0.36
CA VAL A 241 4.03 -6.35 0.52
C VAL A 241 5.01 -6.49 1.69
N ARG A 242 5.20 -7.72 2.14
CA ARG A 242 6.31 -8.12 3.02
C ARG A 242 7.01 -9.34 2.43
N LEU A 243 8.23 -9.64 2.88
CA LEU A 243 8.84 -10.93 2.59
C LEU A 243 7.98 -12.05 3.21
N ALA A 244 7.70 -13.07 2.43
CA ALA A 244 7.00 -14.24 2.94
C ALA A 244 7.89 -14.96 3.96
N ARG A 245 7.33 -15.34 5.10
CA ARG A 245 8.01 -16.23 6.02
C ARG A 245 8.16 -17.62 5.37
N ARG A 246 9.34 -18.19 5.52
CA ARG A 246 9.62 -19.58 5.10
C ARG A 246 8.76 -20.57 5.84
#